data_7dabf446b925a0c64bd4b448d3886765
#
_entry.id   7dabf446b925a0c64bd4b448d3886765
#
_cell.length_a   1.000
_cell.length_b   1.000
_cell.length_c   1.000
_cell.angle_alpha   90.00
_cell.angle_beta   90.00
_cell.angle_gamma   90.00
#
_symmetry.space_group_name_H-M   'P 1'
#
loop_
_entity.id
_entity.type
_entity.pdbx_description
1 polymer ?
#
loop_
_entity_poly.entity_id
_entity_poly.type
_entity_poly.pdbx_seq_one_letter_code
_entity_poly.pdbx_strand_id
1 'polypeptide(L)'
;ILKMFAGESFLVDYNSTPMFALSALKKNKIKYKHISCPISSLKVIKNSIEQKNFKEVHKFDGLAFIKFWSWFEQLDKNNMFDEEYHAKKLFEYRSVNKLFKSNSFPTISAFGKNGSVIHYRYSKGKSKKIKSNNLYLIDSGGQYLNGTTDVTRVLIHGQPTNDMKTKYLSLIHISEPTRRLV
;
A
#
# COMPACT_ATOMS: atom_id res chain seq x y z
N ILE A 1 13.01 -18.86 29.37
CA ILE A 1 13.56 -17.56 28.90
C ILE A 1 13.17 -16.46 29.91
N LEU A 2 11.87 -16.21 30.23
CA LEU A 2 11.48 -15.12 31.14
C LEU A 2 12.07 -15.23 32.58
N LYS A 3 12.31 -16.44 33.07
CA LYS A 3 12.97 -16.63 34.38
C LYS A 3 14.40 -16.08 34.43
N MET A 4 15.06 -15.91 33.27
CA MET A 4 16.41 -15.32 33.20
C MET A 4 16.41 -13.82 33.51
N PHE A 5 15.25 -13.18 33.50
CA PHE A 5 15.07 -11.75 33.73
C PHE A 5 14.41 -11.47 35.09
N ALA A 6 14.54 -12.41 36.05
CA ALA A 6 14.04 -12.20 37.39
C ALA A 6 14.77 -11.01 38.04
N GLY A 7 14.02 -9.99 38.48
CA GLY A 7 14.57 -8.74 39.00
C GLY A 7 14.64 -7.59 38.03
N GLU A 8 14.53 -7.85 36.71
CA GLU A 8 14.48 -6.82 35.68
C GLU A 8 13.08 -6.15 35.58
N SER A 9 13.06 -4.96 35.02
CA SER A 9 11.82 -4.24 34.73
C SER A 9 11.69 -4.04 33.24
N PHE A 10 10.52 -4.39 32.69
CA PHE A 10 10.23 -4.26 31.26
C PHE A 10 9.44 -3.01 30.94
N LEU A 11 9.75 -2.42 29.79
CA LEU A 11 8.92 -1.39 29.18
C LEU A 11 8.01 -2.05 28.14
N VAL A 12 6.72 -1.84 28.21
CA VAL A 12 5.73 -2.45 27.30
C VAL A 12 4.85 -1.39 26.69
N ASP A 13 4.59 -1.50 25.41
CA ASP A 13 3.61 -0.68 24.71
C ASP A 13 2.32 -1.51 24.53
N TYR A 14 1.25 -1.09 25.21
CA TYR A 14 -0.03 -1.82 25.16
C TYR A 14 -0.67 -1.86 23.77
N ASN A 15 -0.34 -0.92 22.87
CA ASN A 15 -0.85 -0.90 21.52
C ASN A 15 -0.22 -1.98 20.61
N SER A 16 0.99 -2.44 20.96
CA SER A 16 1.74 -3.39 20.15
C SER A 16 2.13 -4.68 20.88
N THR A 17 2.06 -4.69 22.22
CA THR A 17 2.44 -5.87 23.00
C THR A 17 1.28 -6.87 23.07
N PRO A 18 1.43 -8.10 22.57
CA PRO A 18 0.39 -9.12 22.64
C PRO A 18 -0.01 -9.44 24.09
N MET A 19 -1.30 -9.68 24.31
CA MET A 19 -1.84 -10.06 25.63
C MET A 19 -1.15 -11.29 26.24
N PHE A 20 -0.72 -12.23 25.38
CA PHE A 20 0.09 -13.37 25.80
C PHE A 20 1.38 -12.95 26.53
N ALA A 21 2.10 -11.98 25.99
CA ALA A 21 3.35 -11.48 26.60
C ALA A 21 3.07 -10.81 27.96
N LEU A 22 2.03 -9.95 28.04
CA LEU A 22 1.63 -9.32 29.29
C LEU A 22 1.21 -10.34 30.36
N SER A 23 0.46 -11.36 29.97
CA SER A 23 0.04 -12.45 30.87
C SER A 23 1.25 -13.25 31.36
N ALA A 24 2.24 -13.50 30.48
CA ALA A 24 3.46 -14.18 30.86
C ALA A 24 4.31 -13.37 31.84
N LEU A 25 4.42 -12.03 31.67
CA LEU A 25 5.08 -11.15 32.63
C LEU A 25 4.41 -11.21 34.00
N LYS A 26 3.07 -11.08 34.03
CA LYS A 26 2.25 -11.17 35.25
C LYS A 26 2.45 -12.52 35.97
N LYS A 27 2.32 -13.63 35.23
CA LYS A 27 2.47 -14.98 35.78
C LYS A 27 3.84 -15.22 36.42
N ASN A 28 4.90 -14.63 35.85
CA ASN A 28 6.26 -14.75 36.36
C ASN A 28 6.62 -13.64 37.37
N LYS A 29 5.66 -12.81 37.79
CA LYS A 29 5.86 -11.68 38.75
C LYS A 29 6.94 -10.69 38.30
N ILE A 30 7.11 -10.53 36.99
CA ILE A 30 8.09 -9.59 36.40
C ILE A 30 7.46 -8.20 36.37
N LYS A 31 8.17 -7.21 36.89
CA LYS A 31 7.71 -5.80 36.87
C LYS A 31 7.73 -5.27 35.47
N TYR A 32 6.71 -4.48 35.11
CA TYR A 32 6.68 -3.77 33.84
C TYR A 32 5.96 -2.43 33.96
N LYS A 33 6.35 -1.50 33.10
CA LYS A 33 5.77 -0.15 33.00
C LYS A 33 5.29 0.07 31.57
N HIS A 34 4.11 0.66 31.44
CA HIS A 34 3.59 1.08 30.13
C HIS A 34 4.32 2.33 29.65
N ILE A 35 4.79 2.29 28.41
CA ILE A 35 5.29 3.45 27.65
C ILE A 35 4.90 3.32 26.19
N SER A 36 4.84 4.43 25.46
CA SER A 36 4.83 4.38 23.99
C SER A 36 6.17 3.85 23.49
N CYS A 37 6.14 3.03 22.44
CA CYS A 37 7.37 2.40 21.92
C CYS A 37 8.39 3.47 21.45
N PRO A 38 9.55 3.61 22.09
CA PRO A 38 10.54 4.61 21.69
C PRO A 38 11.13 4.32 20.31
N ILE A 39 11.20 3.05 19.91
CA ILE A 39 11.68 2.66 18.58
C ILE A 39 10.73 3.20 17.49
N SER A 40 9.42 3.12 17.70
CA SER A 40 8.45 3.68 16.77
C SER A 40 8.64 5.19 16.61
N SER A 41 8.85 5.92 17.69
CA SER A 41 9.10 7.36 17.67
C SER A 41 10.39 7.71 16.92
N LEU A 42 11.47 6.96 17.12
CA LEU A 42 12.72 7.15 16.40
C LEU A 42 12.60 6.83 14.91
N LYS A 43 11.84 5.79 14.55
CA LYS A 43 11.62 5.40 13.15
C LYS A 43 10.74 6.38 12.35
N VAL A 44 9.90 7.16 13.00
CA VAL A 44 9.05 8.17 12.31
C VAL A 44 9.92 9.24 11.66
N ILE A 45 11.01 9.65 12.31
CA ILE A 45 11.92 10.68 11.80
C ILE A 45 12.99 10.02 10.94
N LYS A 46 12.88 10.19 9.62
CA LYS A 46 13.82 9.63 8.64
C LYS A 46 15.09 10.47 8.60
N ASN A 47 16.26 9.83 8.66
CA ASN A 47 17.53 10.49 8.47
C ASN A 47 17.75 10.90 7.00
N SER A 48 18.85 11.63 6.70
CA SER A 48 19.12 12.14 5.37
C SER A 48 19.32 11.05 4.31
N ILE A 49 19.90 9.92 4.69
CA ILE A 49 20.10 8.77 3.79
C ILE A 49 18.75 8.11 3.46
N GLU A 50 17.91 7.87 4.47
CA GLU A 50 16.56 7.35 4.27
C GLU A 50 15.72 8.27 3.40
N GLN A 51 15.77 9.59 3.62
CA GLN A 51 15.07 10.58 2.80
C GLN A 51 15.53 10.57 1.34
N LYS A 52 16.84 10.48 1.10
CA LYS A 52 17.40 10.37 -0.26
C LYS A 52 16.91 9.09 -0.93
N ASN A 53 17.05 7.97 -0.26
CA ASN A 53 16.61 6.66 -0.76
C ASN A 53 15.11 6.62 -1.03
N PHE A 54 14.31 7.23 -0.17
CA PHE A 54 12.87 7.32 -0.35
C PHE A 54 12.49 8.09 -1.63
N LYS A 55 13.16 9.20 -1.90
CA LYS A 55 12.98 9.98 -3.14
C LYS A 55 13.38 9.17 -4.38
N GLU A 56 14.48 8.43 -4.32
CA GLU A 56 14.97 7.61 -5.43
C GLU A 56 14.02 6.45 -5.74
N VAL A 57 13.58 5.71 -4.72
CA VAL A 57 12.70 4.57 -4.91
C VAL A 57 11.35 4.98 -5.49
N HIS A 58 10.82 6.15 -5.08
CA HIS A 58 9.58 6.68 -5.66
C HIS A 58 9.72 7.10 -7.13
N LYS A 59 10.91 7.55 -7.55
CA LYS A 59 11.18 7.80 -8.98
C LYS A 59 11.16 6.51 -9.79
N PHE A 60 11.80 5.46 -9.31
CA PHE A 60 11.83 4.16 -9.99
C PHE A 60 10.45 3.51 -10.05
N ASP A 61 9.73 3.51 -8.94
CA ASP A 61 8.38 2.95 -8.87
C ASP A 61 7.41 3.76 -9.74
N GLY A 62 7.52 5.09 -9.71
CA GLY A 62 6.74 5.98 -10.57
C GLY A 62 6.99 5.71 -12.06
N LEU A 63 8.24 5.48 -12.45
CA LEU A 63 8.56 5.12 -13.84
C LEU A 63 7.95 3.75 -14.23
N ALA A 64 8.00 2.75 -13.35
CA ALA A 64 7.35 1.47 -13.58
C ALA A 64 5.83 1.63 -13.74
N PHE A 65 5.22 2.49 -12.91
CA PHE A 65 3.80 2.79 -12.99
C PHE A 65 3.43 3.56 -14.27
N ILE A 66 4.24 4.52 -14.72
CA ILE A 66 4.03 5.25 -15.99
C ILE A 66 4.10 4.28 -17.18
N LYS A 67 5.06 3.35 -17.18
CA LYS A 67 5.16 2.31 -18.22
C LYS A 67 3.93 1.41 -18.22
N PHE A 68 3.44 1.02 -17.05
CA PHE A 68 2.21 0.26 -16.91
C PHE A 68 1.01 1.05 -17.45
N TRP A 69 0.88 2.32 -17.11
CA TRP A 69 -0.22 3.17 -17.59
C TRP A 69 -0.17 3.35 -19.09
N SER A 70 0.99 3.66 -19.67
CA SER A 70 1.16 3.75 -21.12
C SER A 70 0.76 2.45 -21.84
N TRP A 71 1.18 1.31 -21.29
CA TRP A 71 0.75 0.00 -21.80
C TRP A 71 -0.78 -0.17 -21.68
N PHE A 72 -1.38 0.18 -20.56
CA PHE A 72 -2.81 0.09 -20.33
C PHE A 72 -3.62 0.93 -21.32
N GLU A 73 -3.18 2.14 -21.66
CA GLU A 73 -3.84 3.01 -22.63
C GLU A 73 -3.75 2.48 -24.07
N GLN A 74 -2.72 1.72 -24.40
CA GLN A 74 -2.50 1.13 -25.73
C GLN A 74 -3.23 -0.20 -25.94
N LEU A 75 -3.91 -0.72 -24.93
CA LEU A 75 -4.65 -1.96 -25.07
C LEU A 75 -5.79 -1.83 -26.06
N ASP A 76 -5.99 -2.87 -26.91
CA ASP A 76 -7.16 -2.97 -27.76
C ASP A 76 -8.42 -3.16 -26.90
N LYS A 77 -9.47 -2.39 -27.21
CA LYS A 77 -10.78 -2.45 -26.53
C LYS A 77 -11.39 -3.86 -26.50
N ASN A 78 -11.06 -4.66 -27.51
CA ASN A 78 -11.55 -6.05 -27.65
C ASN A 78 -10.68 -7.07 -26.92
N ASN A 79 -9.48 -6.68 -26.47
CA ASN A 79 -8.47 -7.56 -25.88
C ASN A 79 -8.04 -7.12 -24.49
N MET A 80 -8.97 -6.65 -23.69
CA MET A 80 -8.71 -6.27 -22.30
C MET A 80 -8.56 -7.50 -21.42
N PHE A 81 -7.45 -7.54 -20.69
CA PHE A 81 -7.16 -8.58 -19.72
C PHE A 81 -7.96 -8.41 -18.41
N ASP A 82 -7.84 -9.37 -17.51
CA ASP A 82 -8.51 -9.33 -16.22
C ASP A 82 -7.67 -8.59 -15.14
N GLU A 83 -8.27 -8.40 -13.96
CA GLU A 83 -7.66 -7.71 -12.83
C GLU A 83 -6.33 -8.37 -12.40
N GLU A 84 -6.27 -9.71 -12.41
CA GLU A 84 -5.06 -10.46 -12.03
C GLU A 84 -3.93 -10.19 -13.02
N TYR A 85 -4.22 -10.20 -14.31
CA TYR A 85 -3.22 -9.95 -15.36
C TYR A 85 -2.62 -8.53 -15.24
N HIS A 86 -3.46 -7.52 -14.98
CA HIS A 86 -3.00 -6.15 -14.80
C HIS A 86 -2.09 -5.99 -13.57
N ALA A 87 -2.44 -6.65 -12.46
CA ALA A 87 -1.58 -6.66 -11.28
C ALA A 87 -0.22 -7.32 -11.55
N LYS A 88 -0.21 -8.44 -12.28
CA LYS A 88 1.04 -9.12 -12.71
C LYS A 88 1.86 -8.24 -13.65
N LYS A 89 1.20 -7.54 -14.56
CA LYS A 89 1.89 -6.65 -15.52
C LYS A 89 2.61 -5.50 -14.82
N LEU A 90 2.00 -4.90 -13.82
CA LEU A 90 2.66 -3.88 -13.01
C LEU A 90 3.84 -4.46 -12.21
N PHE A 91 3.68 -5.65 -11.65
CA PHE A 91 4.78 -6.37 -11.00
C PHE A 91 5.95 -6.60 -11.95
N GLU A 92 5.72 -7.01 -13.20
CA GLU A 92 6.77 -7.19 -14.21
C GLU A 92 7.55 -5.89 -14.46
N TYR A 93 6.87 -4.75 -14.62
CA TYR A 93 7.53 -3.46 -14.80
C TYR A 93 8.40 -3.06 -13.60
N ARG A 94 7.97 -3.36 -12.36
CA ARG A 94 8.77 -3.14 -11.16
C ARG A 94 9.98 -4.06 -11.08
N SER A 95 9.82 -5.32 -11.47
CA SER A 95 10.86 -6.37 -11.41
C SER A 95 12.08 -6.09 -12.27
N VAL A 96 12.00 -5.19 -13.23
CA VAL A 96 13.16 -4.75 -14.03
C VAL A 96 14.21 -4.04 -13.15
N ASN A 97 13.80 -3.43 -12.04
CA ASN A 97 14.72 -2.77 -11.13
C ASN A 97 15.42 -3.79 -10.22
N LYS A 98 16.75 -3.84 -10.25
CA LYS A 98 17.57 -4.77 -9.44
C LYS A 98 17.37 -4.64 -7.92
N LEU A 99 16.93 -3.47 -7.45
CA LEU A 99 16.65 -3.22 -6.03
C LEU A 99 15.26 -3.72 -5.61
N PHE A 100 14.36 -3.99 -6.55
CA PHE A 100 13.02 -4.52 -6.28
C PHE A 100 13.10 -5.94 -5.69
N LYS A 101 12.33 -6.21 -4.63
CA LYS A 101 12.29 -7.51 -3.94
C LYS A 101 10.93 -8.18 -4.05
N SER A 102 9.87 -7.43 -3.82
CA SER A 102 8.49 -7.95 -3.82
C SER A 102 7.50 -6.79 -3.89
N ASN A 103 6.23 -7.09 -4.02
CA ASN A 103 5.22 -6.10 -3.66
C ASN A 103 5.29 -5.78 -2.16
N SER A 104 5.05 -4.52 -1.78
CA SER A 104 4.97 -4.08 -0.37
C SER A 104 3.72 -4.63 0.32
N PHE A 105 2.68 -4.83 -0.46
CA PHE A 105 1.43 -5.50 -0.07
C PHE A 105 0.79 -6.17 -1.29
N PRO A 106 -0.17 -7.09 -1.11
CA PRO A 106 -0.88 -7.69 -2.23
C PRO A 106 -1.64 -6.63 -3.02
N THR A 107 -1.32 -6.47 -4.29
CA THR A 107 -1.90 -5.46 -5.17
C THR A 107 -3.43 -5.55 -5.19
N ILE A 108 -4.09 -4.43 -5.00
CA ILE A 108 -5.52 -4.25 -5.24
C ILE A 108 -5.68 -3.83 -6.70
N SER A 109 -6.30 -4.67 -7.49
CA SER A 109 -6.60 -4.43 -8.90
C SER A 109 -8.10 -4.64 -9.06
N ALA A 110 -8.85 -3.54 -9.20
CA ALA A 110 -10.29 -3.54 -8.98
C ALA A 110 -11.05 -2.80 -10.08
N PHE A 111 -11.83 -3.52 -10.87
CA PHE A 111 -12.59 -2.98 -11.98
C PHE A 111 -14.06 -2.69 -11.65
N GLY A 112 -14.50 -1.48 -11.96
CA GLY A 112 -15.88 -1.03 -11.78
C GLY A 112 -16.31 -1.16 -10.31
N LYS A 113 -17.41 -1.87 -10.04
CA LYS A 113 -17.94 -2.03 -8.68
C LYS A 113 -16.98 -2.67 -7.67
N ASN A 114 -15.97 -3.42 -8.13
CA ASN A 114 -14.97 -4.01 -7.25
C ASN A 114 -14.11 -2.93 -6.57
N GLY A 115 -13.93 -1.76 -7.21
CA GLY A 115 -13.21 -0.63 -6.64
C GLY A 115 -13.87 0.01 -5.40
N SER A 116 -15.14 -0.28 -5.13
CA SER A 116 -15.82 0.16 -3.90
C SER A 116 -15.61 -0.77 -2.70
N VAL A 117 -14.98 -1.93 -2.92
CA VAL A 117 -14.70 -2.90 -1.85
C VAL A 117 -13.36 -2.56 -1.21
N ILE A 118 -13.38 -2.19 0.06
CA ILE A 118 -12.16 -1.87 0.83
C ILE A 118 -11.24 -3.10 0.87
N HIS A 119 -9.96 -2.91 0.57
CA HIS A 119 -8.95 -3.97 0.49
C HIS A 119 -9.36 -5.13 -0.43
N TYR A 120 -10.02 -4.82 -1.56
CA TYR A 120 -10.45 -5.80 -2.54
C TYR A 120 -9.35 -6.81 -2.88
N ARG A 121 -9.73 -8.07 -2.99
CA ARG A 121 -8.84 -9.16 -3.44
C ARG A 121 -9.50 -9.91 -4.58
N TYR A 122 -8.86 -9.91 -5.73
CA TYR A 122 -9.27 -10.80 -6.81
C TYR A 122 -8.94 -12.26 -6.44
N SER A 123 -9.79 -13.17 -6.86
CA SER A 123 -9.54 -14.62 -6.69
C SER A 123 -9.01 -15.19 -7.99
N LYS A 124 -7.99 -16.04 -7.91
CA LYS A 124 -7.42 -16.73 -9.06
C LYS A 124 -8.50 -17.42 -9.88
N GLY A 125 -8.56 -17.16 -11.18
CA GLY A 125 -9.55 -17.71 -12.09
C GLY A 125 -10.97 -17.13 -11.96
N LYS A 126 -11.19 -16.15 -11.07
CA LYS A 126 -12.48 -15.44 -10.90
C LYS A 126 -12.31 -13.92 -11.01
N SER A 127 -11.15 -13.45 -11.43
CA SER A 127 -10.88 -12.05 -11.61
C SER A 127 -11.69 -11.49 -12.79
N LYS A 128 -12.10 -10.22 -12.65
CA LYS A 128 -13.01 -9.60 -13.60
C LYS A 128 -12.23 -9.04 -14.79
N LYS A 129 -12.73 -9.32 -16.00
CA LYS A 129 -12.18 -8.66 -17.20
C LYS A 129 -12.46 -7.15 -17.16
N ILE A 130 -11.43 -6.37 -17.41
CA ILE A 130 -11.53 -4.92 -17.54
C ILE A 130 -12.23 -4.62 -18.88
N LYS A 131 -13.07 -3.61 -18.88
CA LYS A 131 -13.82 -3.16 -20.08
C LYS A 131 -13.59 -1.66 -20.27
N SER A 132 -13.70 -1.20 -21.51
CA SER A 132 -13.65 0.24 -21.82
C SER A 132 -14.77 1.02 -21.14
N ASN A 133 -14.55 2.31 -20.98
CA ASN A 133 -15.51 3.29 -20.45
C ASN A 133 -15.99 3.00 -19.02
N ASN A 134 -15.12 2.42 -18.20
CA ASN A 134 -15.41 2.25 -16.78
C ASN A 134 -14.14 2.45 -15.94
N LEU A 135 -14.31 2.77 -14.68
CA LEU A 135 -13.21 3.03 -13.75
C LEU A 135 -12.48 1.75 -13.40
N TYR A 136 -11.16 1.86 -13.33
CA TYR A 136 -10.26 0.81 -12.85
C TYR A 136 -9.37 1.39 -11.76
N LEU A 137 -9.51 0.89 -10.55
CA LEU A 137 -8.66 1.25 -9.41
C LEU A 137 -7.51 0.26 -9.30
N ILE A 138 -6.31 0.79 -9.22
CA ILE A 138 -5.11 0.02 -8.89
C ILE A 138 -4.41 0.65 -7.70
N ASP A 139 -4.24 -0.14 -6.65
CA ASP A 139 -3.54 0.24 -5.42
C ASP A 139 -2.44 -0.78 -5.17
N SER A 140 -1.21 -0.32 -5.16
CA SER A 140 -0.04 -1.20 -5.20
C SER A 140 1.22 -0.48 -4.73
N GLY A 141 2.18 -1.25 -4.29
CA GLY A 141 3.49 -0.73 -3.92
C GLY A 141 4.59 -1.77 -4.09
N GLY A 142 5.82 -1.29 -4.10
CA GLY A 142 7.02 -2.12 -4.20
C GLY A 142 7.86 -2.05 -2.92
N GLN A 143 8.36 -3.19 -2.51
CA GLN A 143 9.42 -3.30 -1.51
C GLN A 143 10.76 -3.35 -2.24
N TYR A 144 11.60 -2.37 -1.99
CA TYR A 144 12.94 -2.25 -2.55
C TYR A 144 13.98 -2.36 -1.42
N LEU A 145 15.23 -2.64 -1.77
CA LEU A 145 16.33 -2.68 -0.78
C LEU A 145 16.50 -1.34 -0.04
N ASN A 146 16.22 -0.24 -0.71
CA ASN A 146 16.44 1.11 -0.22
C ASN A 146 15.15 1.86 0.13
N GLY A 147 13.98 1.20 0.12
CA GLY A 147 12.72 1.84 0.53
C GLY A 147 11.48 1.07 0.12
N THR A 148 10.34 1.60 0.52
CA THR A 148 9.01 1.03 0.26
C THR A 148 8.14 2.07 -0.42
N THR A 149 7.34 1.67 -1.40
CA THR A 149 6.37 2.54 -2.06
C THR A 149 4.94 2.05 -1.83
N ASP A 150 4.02 2.99 -1.98
CA ASP A 150 2.58 2.77 -1.89
C ASP A 150 1.90 3.83 -2.77
N VAL A 151 1.09 3.40 -3.73
CA VAL A 151 0.45 4.30 -4.69
C VAL A 151 -0.90 3.77 -5.15
N THR A 152 -1.92 4.60 -5.00
CA THR A 152 -3.26 4.34 -5.54
C THR A 152 -3.54 5.24 -6.73
N ARG A 153 -4.08 4.68 -7.81
CA ARG A 153 -4.59 5.45 -8.97
C ARG A 153 -5.88 4.86 -9.47
N VAL A 154 -6.72 5.76 -9.98
CA VAL A 154 -7.92 5.39 -10.73
C VAL A 154 -7.67 5.71 -12.19
N LEU A 155 -7.75 4.71 -13.03
CA LEU A 155 -7.52 4.78 -14.46
C LEU A 155 -8.84 4.54 -15.21
N ILE A 156 -8.88 4.95 -16.45
CA ILE A 156 -9.96 4.61 -17.36
C ILE A 156 -9.39 4.34 -18.75
N HIS A 157 -9.85 3.28 -19.37
CA HIS A 157 -9.58 3.03 -20.77
C HIS A 157 -10.81 3.50 -21.59
N GLY A 158 -10.62 4.53 -22.41
CA GLY A 158 -11.73 5.19 -23.15
C GLY A 158 -12.20 6.46 -22.47
N GLN A 159 -13.51 6.76 -22.56
CA GLN A 159 -14.07 8.03 -22.10
C GLN A 159 -14.89 7.85 -20.82
N PRO A 160 -14.62 8.66 -19.78
CA PRO A 160 -15.46 8.70 -18.59
C PRO A 160 -16.82 9.34 -18.88
N THR A 161 -17.86 8.85 -18.23
CA THR A 161 -19.16 9.51 -18.24
C THR A 161 -19.12 10.82 -17.44
N ASN A 162 -20.08 11.72 -17.69
CA ASN A 162 -20.17 12.96 -16.91
C ASN A 162 -20.41 12.69 -15.42
N ASP A 163 -21.19 11.68 -15.08
CA ASP A 163 -21.42 11.24 -13.70
C ASP A 163 -20.11 10.78 -13.02
N MET A 164 -19.27 10.00 -13.70
CA MET A 164 -17.94 9.61 -13.19
C MET A 164 -17.05 10.82 -12.95
N LYS A 165 -17.02 11.78 -13.89
CA LYS A 165 -16.22 13.01 -13.73
C LYS A 165 -16.71 13.83 -12.53
N THR A 166 -18.01 14.04 -12.41
CA THR A 166 -18.60 14.82 -11.31
C THR A 166 -18.31 14.19 -9.96
N LYS A 167 -18.49 12.87 -9.83
CA LYS A 167 -18.20 12.15 -8.57
C LYS A 167 -16.73 12.20 -8.21
N TYR A 168 -15.84 11.98 -9.17
CA TYR A 168 -14.39 12.04 -8.95
C TYR A 168 -13.95 13.44 -8.47
N LEU A 169 -14.42 14.51 -9.12
CA LEU A 169 -14.11 15.89 -8.74
C LEU A 169 -14.73 16.27 -7.39
N SER A 170 -15.94 15.79 -7.10
CA SER A 170 -16.59 16.01 -5.79
C SER A 170 -15.77 15.47 -4.62
N LEU A 171 -15.15 14.30 -4.76
CA LEU A 171 -14.28 13.72 -3.74
C LEU A 171 -13.03 14.56 -3.47
N ILE A 172 -12.47 15.22 -4.49
CA ILE A 172 -11.36 16.16 -4.32
C ILE A 172 -11.80 17.33 -3.42
N HIS A 173 -12.95 17.92 -3.68
CA HIS A 173 -13.50 19.02 -2.88
C HIS A 173 -13.82 18.64 -1.43
N ILE A 174 -14.20 17.38 -1.19
CA ILE A 174 -14.46 16.85 0.16
C ILE A 174 -13.14 16.63 0.92
N SER A 175 -12.10 16.17 0.24
CA SER A 175 -10.81 15.84 0.88
C SER A 175 -9.87 17.03 1.08
N GLU A 176 -9.88 18.02 0.19
CA GLU A 176 -8.95 19.17 0.22
C GLU A 176 -9.26 20.27 1.26
N PRO A 177 -10.51 20.58 1.66
CA PRO A 177 -10.77 21.65 2.61
C PRO A 177 -10.03 21.52 3.94
N THR A 178 -9.73 20.29 4.37
CA THR A 178 -8.97 20.02 5.60
C THR A 178 -7.49 20.35 5.51
N ARG A 179 -6.92 20.47 4.31
CA ARG A 179 -5.51 20.86 4.08
C ARG A 179 -5.29 22.38 4.05
N ARG A 180 -6.34 23.16 3.80
CA ARG A 180 -6.25 24.63 3.74
C ARG A 180 -6.41 25.34 5.10
N LEU A 181 -6.74 24.59 6.15
CA LEU A 181 -6.94 25.12 7.51
C LEU A 181 -5.74 24.87 8.44
N VAL A 182 -4.63 24.37 7.90
CA VAL A 182 -3.35 24.22 8.61
C VAL A 182 -2.30 25.17 7.94
#